data_109d22a85e0e8e7c0527a0e911a046cc
#
_entry.id   109d22a85e0e8e7c0527a0e911a046cc
#
_cell.length_a   1.000
_cell.length_b   1.000
_cell.length_c   1.000
_cell.angle_alpha   90.00
_cell.angle_beta   90.00
_cell.angle_gamma   90.00
#
_symmetry.space_group_name_H-M   'P 1'
#
loop_
_entity.id
_entity.type
_entity.pdbx_description
1 polymer ?
#
loop_
_entity_poly.entity_id
_entity_poly.type
_entity_poly.pdbx_seq_one_letter_code
_entity_poly.pdbx_strand_id
1 'polypeptide(L)'
;KSIKIVYKGNDLKFHQIQYRELSGKEKVKSFSWSYFDNTLLLPEIDKIWNCLPLSVYGDKVSIQQINVTIKEGEDGEIFELQNGGRIVGIELDGGYDLQRKSEKLLLKANWDDEVRAAIDVPFNSFFGYVSGKPSMSSILLGSTLSMCYSYLPMPFDNKAKLSVEYKDNGTGGEITISGRVYF
;
A
#
# COMPACT_ATOMS: atom_id res chain seq x y z
N LYS A 1 0.74 13.65 -33.24
CA LYS A 1 -0.62 13.22 -32.85
C LYS A 1 -1.08 14.11 -31.70
N SER A 2 -2.35 14.47 -31.65
CA SER A 2 -2.97 15.28 -30.59
C SER A 2 -3.93 14.46 -29.78
N ILE A 3 -4.16 14.85 -28.53
CA ILE A 3 -5.20 14.33 -27.65
C ILE A 3 -6.28 15.40 -27.45
N LYS A 4 -7.53 15.00 -27.46
CA LYS A 4 -8.67 15.84 -27.12
C LYS A 4 -9.46 15.17 -26.03
N ILE A 5 -9.63 15.86 -24.91
CA ILE A 5 -10.43 15.40 -23.77
C ILE A 5 -11.72 16.25 -23.78
N VAL A 6 -12.87 15.61 -23.79
CA VAL A 6 -14.16 16.27 -23.82
C VAL A 6 -15.00 15.76 -22.65
N TYR A 7 -15.42 16.66 -21.79
CA TYR A 7 -16.45 16.41 -20.79
C TYR A 7 -17.82 16.76 -21.38
N LYS A 8 -18.78 15.86 -21.18
CA LYS A 8 -20.17 16.08 -21.57
C LYS A 8 -21.04 15.82 -20.33
N GLY A 9 -21.48 16.87 -19.69
CA GLY A 9 -22.30 16.84 -18.45
C GLY A 9 -22.65 18.24 -17.98
N ASN A 10 -23.51 18.32 -16.99
CA ASN A 10 -24.05 19.61 -16.51
C ASN A 10 -23.20 20.27 -15.41
N ASP A 11 -22.35 19.51 -14.74
CA ASP A 11 -21.58 20.00 -13.61
C ASP A 11 -20.27 19.21 -13.43
N LEU A 12 -19.12 19.87 -13.60
CA LEU A 12 -17.80 19.33 -13.38
C LEU A 12 -17.21 19.95 -12.10
N LYS A 13 -17.47 19.35 -10.94
CA LYS A 13 -17.05 19.90 -9.64
C LYS A 13 -15.59 19.67 -9.35
N PHE A 14 -15.07 18.52 -9.75
CA PHE A 14 -13.68 18.12 -9.48
C PHE A 14 -13.13 17.31 -10.64
N HIS A 15 -11.90 17.63 -11.09
CA HIS A 15 -11.21 16.82 -12.09
C HIS A 15 -9.70 16.97 -11.95
N GLN A 16 -8.98 15.93 -12.33
CA GLN A 16 -7.54 15.93 -12.48
C GLN A 16 -7.18 15.27 -13.80
N ILE A 17 -6.37 15.95 -14.61
CA ILE A 17 -5.89 15.43 -15.88
C ILE A 17 -4.38 15.33 -15.82
N GLN A 18 -3.85 14.15 -16.06
CA GLN A 18 -2.43 13.90 -16.18
C GLN A 18 -2.11 13.41 -17.58
N TYR A 19 -1.01 13.86 -18.14
CA TYR A 19 -0.52 13.38 -19.42
C TYR A 19 0.99 13.24 -19.41
N ARG A 20 1.50 12.36 -20.24
CA ARG A 20 2.92 12.21 -20.49
C ARG A 20 3.22 12.60 -21.94
N GLU A 21 4.12 13.53 -22.12
CA GLU A 21 4.65 13.85 -23.43
C GLU A 21 5.75 12.84 -23.78
N LEU A 22 5.62 12.23 -24.96
CA LEU A 22 6.57 11.24 -25.44
C LEU A 22 7.57 11.92 -26.38
N SER A 23 8.85 11.54 -26.27
CA SER A 23 9.87 11.96 -27.23
C SER A 23 9.44 11.48 -28.62
N GLY A 24 9.53 12.31 -29.66
CA GLY A 24 9.06 11.97 -31.02
C GLY A 24 9.68 10.70 -31.65
N LYS A 25 10.57 10.02 -30.94
CA LYS A 25 11.20 8.74 -31.33
C LYS A 25 10.41 7.51 -30.94
N GLU A 26 9.43 7.63 -30.03
CA GLU A 26 8.65 6.51 -29.56
C GLU A 26 7.52 6.15 -30.53
N LYS A 27 7.44 4.89 -30.91
CA LYS A 27 6.34 4.36 -31.74
C LYS A 27 5.11 4.15 -30.85
N VAL A 28 4.17 5.06 -30.89
CA VAL A 28 2.92 4.97 -30.13
C VAL A 28 1.77 4.56 -31.04
N LYS A 29 1.04 3.54 -30.67
CA LYS A 29 -0.21 3.16 -31.31
C LYS A 29 -1.34 4.01 -30.75
N SER A 30 -2.28 4.40 -31.58
CA SER A 30 -3.52 5.04 -31.14
C SER A 30 -4.37 4.03 -30.40
N PHE A 31 -5.07 4.49 -29.36
CA PHE A 31 -6.03 3.67 -28.64
C PHE A 31 -7.10 3.11 -29.60
N SER A 32 -7.45 1.85 -29.41
CA SER A 32 -8.58 1.19 -30.06
C SER A 32 -9.26 0.27 -29.05
N TRP A 33 -10.58 0.25 -29.04
CA TRP A 33 -11.37 -0.67 -28.22
C TRP A 33 -11.06 -2.14 -28.47
N SER A 34 -10.62 -2.50 -29.69
CA SER A 34 -10.16 -3.86 -30.00
C SER A 34 -8.98 -4.34 -29.17
N TYR A 35 -8.27 -3.45 -28.49
CA TYR A 35 -7.23 -3.85 -27.53
C TYR A 35 -7.80 -4.36 -26.20
N PHE A 36 -9.04 -3.98 -25.87
CA PHE A 36 -9.73 -4.47 -24.67
C PHE A 36 -10.42 -5.83 -24.87
N ASP A 37 -10.76 -6.18 -26.10
CA ASP A 37 -11.28 -7.51 -26.44
C ASP A 37 -10.18 -8.58 -26.39
N ASN A 38 -8.97 -8.16 -26.06
CA ASN A 38 -7.83 -9.07 -26.02
C ASN A 38 -7.89 -9.85 -24.71
N THR A 39 -8.40 -11.07 -24.79
CA THR A 39 -8.46 -12.06 -23.69
C THR A 39 -7.13 -12.33 -22.99
N LEU A 40 -6.02 -11.75 -23.48
CA LEU A 40 -4.70 -11.87 -22.88
C LEU A 40 -4.42 -10.84 -21.78
N LEU A 41 -5.04 -9.64 -21.83
CA LEU A 41 -4.74 -8.57 -20.88
C LEU A 41 -5.41 -8.80 -19.50
N LEU A 42 -6.66 -9.27 -19.48
CA LEU A 42 -7.38 -9.54 -18.24
C LEU A 42 -6.73 -10.66 -17.41
N PRO A 43 -6.35 -11.81 -18.00
CA PRO A 43 -5.62 -12.84 -17.27
C PRO A 43 -4.27 -12.38 -16.70
N GLU A 44 -3.56 -11.51 -17.41
CA GLU A 44 -2.29 -10.95 -16.90
C GLU A 44 -2.53 -9.97 -15.74
N ILE A 45 -3.58 -9.15 -15.81
CA ILE A 45 -3.98 -8.27 -14.71
C ILE A 45 -4.42 -9.09 -13.50
N ASP A 46 -5.24 -10.11 -13.69
CA ASP A 46 -5.69 -10.99 -12.62
C ASP A 46 -4.52 -11.73 -11.94
N LYS A 47 -3.55 -12.18 -12.73
CA LYS A 47 -2.35 -12.82 -12.22
C LYS A 47 -1.52 -11.85 -11.37
N ILE A 48 -1.31 -10.62 -11.84
CA ILE A 48 -0.64 -9.59 -11.08
C ILE A 48 -1.42 -9.27 -9.80
N TRP A 49 -2.72 -9.09 -9.89
CA TRP A 49 -3.60 -8.76 -8.77
C TRP A 49 -3.56 -9.80 -7.64
N ASN A 50 -3.57 -11.08 -8.02
CA ASN A 50 -3.68 -12.18 -7.05
C ASN A 50 -2.34 -12.68 -6.49
N CYS A 51 -1.22 -12.25 -7.06
CA CYS A 51 0.10 -12.82 -6.76
C CYS A 51 1.19 -11.81 -6.40
N LEU A 52 0.86 -10.51 -6.31
CA LEU A 52 1.84 -9.52 -5.86
C LEU A 52 2.23 -9.79 -4.39
N PRO A 53 3.48 -9.56 -4.02
CA PRO A 53 4.64 -9.18 -4.85
C PRO A 53 5.38 -10.36 -5.49
N LEU A 54 5.06 -11.60 -5.12
CA LEU A 54 5.78 -12.80 -5.58
C LEU A 54 5.76 -12.96 -7.11
N SER A 55 4.64 -12.57 -7.77
CA SER A 55 4.54 -12.66 -9.23
C SER A 55 5.48 -11.69 -9.97
N VAL A 56 5.85 -10.59 -9.33
CA VAL A 56 6.71 -9.56 -9.92
C VAL A 56 8.18 -9.83 -9.67
N TYR A 57 8.52 -10.29 -8.47
CA TYR A 57 9.90 -10.42 -8.01
C TYR A 57 10.38 -11.88 -7.91
N GLY A 58 9.46 -12.85 -7.91
CA GLY A 58 9.76 -14.28 -7.87
C GLY A 58 10.54 -14.69 -6.62
N ASP A 59 11.50 -15.60 -6.81
CA ASP A 59 12.34 -16.16 -5.73
C ASP A 59 13.34 -15.17 -5.11
N LYS A 60 13.38 -13.93 -5.60
CA LYS A 60 14.25 -12.87 -5.05
C LYS A 60 13.65 -12.16 -3.84
N VAL A 61 12.46 -12.52 -3.44
CA VAL A 61 11.74 -11.92 -2.32
C VAL A 61 11.90 -12.77 -1.08
N SER A 62 12.39 -12.16 -0.01
CA SER A 62 12.32 -12.72 1.33
C SER A 62 11.01 -12.32 2.00
N ILE A 63 10.54 -13.16 2.94
CA ILE A 63 9.28 -12.93 3.65
C ILE A 63 9.56 -12.99 5.16
N GLN A 64 9.24 -11.90 5.86
CA GLN A 64 9.19 -11.89 7.31
C GLN A 64 7.74 -11.99 7.78
N GLN A 65 7.44 -12.99 8.62
CA GLN A 65 6.13 -13.11 9.26
C GLN A 65 6.03 -12.13 10.42
N ILE A 66 4.84 -11.57 10.60
CA ILE A 66 4.50 -10.63 11.67
C ILE A 66 3.46 -11.30 12.58
N ASN A 67 3.67 -11.19 13.88
CA ASN A 67 2.67 -11.49 14.90
C ASN A 67 3.05 -10.74 16.17
N VAL A 68 2.49 -9.55 16.35
CA VAL A 68 2.80 -8.65 17.45
C VAL A 68 1.53 -8.21 18.17
N THR A 69 1.56 -8.25 19.50
CA THR A 69 0.52 -7.66 20.35
C THR A 69 1.04 -6.35 20.91
N ILE A 70 0.27 -5.29 20.69
CA ILE A 70 0.61 -3.91 21.06
C ILE A 70 -0.42 -3.43 22.08
N LYS A 71 0.03 -2.97 23.23
CA LYS A 71 -0.83 -2.35 24.22
C LYS A 71 -1.01 -0.88 23.95
N GLU A 72 -2.13 -0.35 24.41
CA GLU A 72 -2.41 1.07 24.35
C GLU A 72 -1.28 1.88 24.99
N GLY A 73 -0.78 2.90 24.31
CA GLY A 73 0.38 3.70 24.72
C GLY A 73 1.74 3.14 24.28
N GLU A 74 1.78 1.98 23.61
CA GLU A 74 3.03 1.35 23.17
C GLU A 74 3.22 1.38 21.66
N ASP A 75 4.50 1.28 21.25
CA ASP A 75 4.91 1.02 19.87
C ASP A 75 5.21 -0.48 19.70
N GLY A 76 4.60 -1.09 18.70
CA GLY A 76 4.92 -2.46 18.25
C GLY A 76 5.78 -2.46 17.00
N GLU A 77 6.98 -3.01 17.08
CA GLU A 77 7.82 -3.23 15.92
C GLU A 77 7.27 -4.37 15.06
N ILE A 78 7.05 -4.10 13.78
CA ILE A 78 6.53 -5.09 12.84
C ILE A 78 7.59 -5.56 11.83
N PHE A 79 8.65 -4.78 11.63
CA PHE A 79 9.75 -5.14 10.75
C PHE A 79 11.00 -4.34 11.06
N GLU A 80 12.15 -5.00 11.03
CA GLU A 80 13.46 -4.35 11.02
C GLU A 80 14.40 -5.12 10.10
N LEU A 81 15.13 -4.40 9.24
CA LEU A 81 16.19 -4.96 8.40
C LEU A 81 17.40 -4.04 8.39
N GLN A 82 18.58 -4.64 8.48
CA GLN A 82 19.89 -3.99 8.35
C GLN A 82 20.51 -4.36 6.99
N ASN A 83 21.52 -3.60 6.55
CA ASN A 83 22.32 -3.85 5.35
C ASN A 83 21.67 -3.47 4.02
N GLY A 84 20.76 -2.53 4.03
CA GLY A 84 20.13 -2.02 2.83
C GLY A 84 19.15 -3.00 2.17
N GLY A 85 18.30 -2.49 1.31
CA GLY A 85 17.32 -3.31 0.64
C GLY A 85 16.12 -2.54 0.11
N ARG A 86 15.04 -3.26 -0.08
CA ARG A 86 13.78 -2.67 -0.52
C ARG A 86 12.60 -3.49 -0.01
N ILE A 87 11.73 -2.89 0.76
CA ILE A 87 10.42 -3.47 1.04
C ILE A 87 9.61 -3.41 -0.26
N VAL A 88 9.03 -4.53 -0.68
CA VAL A 88 8.21 -4.64 -1.90
C VAL A 88 6.77 -5.01 -1.60
N GLY A 89 6.45 -5.29 -0.33
CA GLY A 89 5.08 -5.54 0.09
C GLY A 89 4.92 -5.59 1.60
N ILE A 90 3.79 -5.11 2.05
CA ILE A 90 3.33 -5.21 3.44
C ILE A 90 1.90 -5.72 3.40
N GLU A 91 1.61 -6.77 4.14
CA GLU A 91 0.25 -7.30 4.35
C GLU A 91 0.02 -7.44 5.86
N LEU A 92 -1.00 -6.78 6.37
CA LEU A 92 -1.34 -6.74 7.79
C LEU A 92 -2.78 -7.15 8.01
N ASP A 93 -3.00 -8.02 8.98
CA ASP A 93 -4.30 -8.46 9.46
C ASP A 93 -4.35 -8.29 11.00
N GLY A 94 -5.44 -7.85 11.50
CA GLY A 94 -5.75 -7.75 12.91
C GLY A 94 -7.23 -8.04 13.17
N GLY A 95 -7.86 -8.66 12.18
CA GLY A 95 -9.26 -9.04 12.21
C GLY A 95 -10.20 -7.86 12.47
N TYR A 96 -11.28 -8.14 13.16
CA TYR A 96 -12.28 -7.13 13.49
C TYR A 96 -11.75 -6.02 14.40
N ASP A 97 -10.76 -6.33 15.24
CA ASP A 97 -10.14 -5.36 16.13
C ASP A 97 -9.34 -4.31 15.38
N LEU A 98 -8.63 -4.70 14.33
CA LEU A 98 -7.90 -3.76 13.48
C LEU A 98 -8.88 -2.76 12.83
N GLN A 99 -10.02 -3.23 12.33
CA GLN A 99 -11.02 -2.34 11.74
C GLN A 99 -11.52 -1.30 12.75
N ARG A 100 -11.86 -1.74 13.98
CA ARG A 100 -12.38 -0.86 15.02
C ARG A 100 -11.37 0.11 15.61
N LYS A 101 -10.10 -0.31 15.67
CA LYS A 101 -9.01 0.43 16.33
C LYS A 101 -8.12 1.19 15.37
N SER A 102 -8.30 1.02 14.05
CA SER A 102 -7.45 1.62 13.01
C SER A 102 -7.27 3.14 13.12
N GLU A 103 -8.27 3.85 13.62
CA GLU A 103 -8.20 5.30 13.85
C GLU A 103 -7.27 5.69 15.01
N LYS A 104 -7.00 4.75 15.92
CA LYS A 104 -6.13 4.93 17.08
C LYS A 104 -4.69 4.49 16.82
N LEU A 105 -4.42 3.94 15.64
CA LEU A 105 -3.11 3.44 15.26
C LEU A 105 -2.38 4.45 14.38
N LEU A 106 -1.06 4.56 14.57
CA LEU A 106 -0.16 5.26 13.66
C LEU A 106 0.79 4.24 13.03
N LEU A 107 0.94 4.30 11.71
CA LEU A 107 2.00 3.59 11.01
C LEU A 107 3.22 4.48 10.94
N LYS A 108 4.35 3.95 11.40
CA LYS A 108 5.64 4.64 11.37
C LYS A 108 6.65 3.84 10.55
N ALA A 109 7.45 4.54 9.77
CA ALA A 109 8.58 3.96 9.08
C ALA A 109 9.79 4.88 9.16
N ASN A 110 10.93 4.33 9.54
CA ASN A 110 12.20 5.03 9.58
C ASN A 110 13.17 4.34 8.63
N TRP A 111 13.81 5.14 7.80
CA TRP A 111 14.85 4.68 6.88
C TRP A 111 16.21 5.20 7.35
N ASP A 112 17.19 4.34 7.24
CA ASP A 112 18.58 4.67 7.54
C ASP A 112 18.74 5.36 8.91
N ASP A 113 19.49 6.43 9.00
CA ASP A 113 19.70 7.21 10.21
C ASP A 113 18.91 8.52 10.20
N GLU A 114 17.80 8.59 9.46
CA GLU A 114 16.98 9.79 9.41
C GLU A 114 16.36 10.13 10.77
N VAL A 115 16.48 11.40 11.16
CA VAL A 115 15.96 11.91 12.43
C VAL A 115 14.44 11.91 12.47
N ARG A 116 13.79 12.07 11.31
CA ARG A 116 12.34 12.06 11.16
C ARG A 116 11.90 10.79 10.49
N ALA A 117 10.80 10.24 10.95
CA ALA A 117 10.18 9.13 10.28
C ALA A 117 9.77 9.52 8.86
N ALA A 118 10.10 8.68 7.87
CA ALA A 118 9.69 8.85 6.48
C ALA A 118 8.18 8.63 6.32
N ILE A 119 7.60 7.77 7.15
CA ILE A 119 6.15 7.58 7.28
C ILE A 119 5.80 7.78 8.75
N ASP A 120 4.85 8.67 9.03
CA ASP A 120 4.27 8.90 10.34
C ASP A 120 2.84 9.38 10.12
N VAL A 121 1.93 8.43 9.89
CA VAL A 121 0.57 8.72 9.44
C VAL A 121 -0.45 7.83 10.15
N PRO A 122 -1.70 8.29 10.30
CA PRO A 122 -2.77 7.43 10.77
C PRO A 122 -2.86 6.15 9.91
N PHE A 123 -2.92 5.01 10.57
CA PHE A 123 -2.97 3.69 9.94
C PHE A 123 -4.13 3.58 8.95
N ASN A 124 -5.30 4.05 9.34
CA ASN A 124 -6.49 4.07 8.51
C ASN A 124 -6.31 4.92 7.24
N SER A 125 -5.62 6.06 7.34
CA SER A 125 -5.33 6.93 6.20
C SER A 125 -4.36 6.29 5.22
N PHE A 126 -3.36 5.56 5.72
CA PHE A 126 -2.38 4.89 4.88
C PHE A 126 -3.01 3.76 4.06
N PHE A 127 -3.85 2.92 4.67
CA PHE A 127 -4.43 1.75 4.01
C PHE A 127 -5.84 1.96 3.43
N GLY A 128 -6.38 3.16 3.51
CA GLY A 128 -7.67 3.50 2.91
C GLY A 128 -8.88 2.98 3.70
N TYR A 129 -8.84 3.08 5.02
CA TYR A 129 -10.03 2.94 5.86
C TYR A 129 -10.73 4.28 6.03
N VAL A 130 -12.05 4.29 5.95
CA VAL A 130 -12.87 5.46 6.29
C VAL A 130 -13.88 5.04 7.36
N SER A 131 -13.88 5.73 8.48
CA SER A 131 -14.78 5.45 9.62
C SER A 131 -14.75 3.97 10.04
N GLY A 132 -13.54 3.40 10.17
CA GLY A 132 -13.35 2.00 10.57
C GLY A 132 -13.80 0.95 9.54
N LYS A 133 -13.97 1.35 8.27
CA LYS A 133 -14.37 0.43 7.19
C LYS A 133 -13.36 0.46 6.04
N PRO A 134 -13.05 -0.69 5.44
CA PRO A 134 -12.26 -0.75 4.21
C PRO A 134 -12.98 0.05 3.12
N SER A 135 -12.29 1.02 2.53
CA SER A 135 -12.90 1.95 1.58
C SER A 135 -12.11 2.10 0.29
N MET A 136 -10.94 1.52 0.23
CA MET A 136 -10.09 1.55 -0.96
C MET A 136 -9.48 0.18 -1.22
N SER A 137 -9.52 -0.24 -2.48
CA SER A 137 -8.81 -1.41 -2.97
C SER A 137 -8.28 -1.13 -4.37
N SER A 138 -6.97 -1.18 -4.53
CA SER A 138 -6.27 -1.05 -5.80
C SER A 138 -5.24 -2.16 -5.95
N ILE A 139 -4.53 -2.24 -7.08
CA ILE A 139 -3.48 -3.25 -7.28
C ILE A 139 -2.35 -3.09 -6.24
N LEU A 140 -1.97 -1.86 -5.92
CA LEU A 140 -0.77 -1.59 -5.13
C LEU A 140 -1.04 -1.23 -3.67
N LEU A 141 -2.22 -0.77 -3.33
CA LEU A 141 -2.54 -0.29 -1.98
C LEU A 141 -4.02 -0.47 -1.70
N GLY A 142 -4.35 -0.87 -0.49
CA GLY A 142 -5.75 -0.94 -0.11
C GLY A 142 -6.03 -1.71 1.17
N SER A 143 -7.31 -1.87 1.41
CA SER A 143 -7.84 -2.62 2.53
C SER A 143 -9.05 -3.46 2.12
N THR A 144 -9.17 -4.62 2.72
CA THR A 144 -10.31 -5.52 2.65
C THR A 144 -10.86 -5.75 4.06
N LEU A 145 -11.87 -6.58 4.20
CA LEU A 145 -12.39 -6.96 5.52
C LEU A 145 -11.39 -7.74 6.38
N SER A 146 -10.43 -8.41 5.76
CA SER A 146 -9.46 -9.28 6.43
C SER A 146 -8.01 -8.80 6.37
N MET A 147 -7.68 -7.85 5.49
CA MET A 147 -6.29 -7.49 5.25
C MET A 147 -6.13 -6.05 4.79
N CYS A 148 -5.07 -5.39 5.28
CA CYS A 148 -4.52 -4.16 4.74
C CYS A 148 -3.26 -4.50 3.96
N TYR A 149 -3.03 -3.88 2.82
CA TYR A 149 -1.85 -4.17 2.02
C TYR A 149 -1.27 -2.93 1.34
N SER A 150 0.04 -2.95 1.17
CA SER A 150 0.78 -2.01 0.34
C SER A 150 1.88 -2.76 -0.41
N TYR A 151 1.87 -2.69 -1.72
CA TYR A 151 2.90 -3.23 -2.61
C TYR A 151 3.70 -2.11 -3.28
N LEU A 152 3.69 -0.93 -2.67
CA LEU A 152 4.53 0.19 -3.08
C LEU A 152 5.98 -0.09 -2.67
N PRO A 153 6.94 -0.06 -3.62
CA PRO A 153 8.34 -0.30 -3.29
C PRO A 153 8.90 0.82 -2.42
N MET A 154 9.57 0.45 -1.32
CA MET A 154 10.20 1.36 -0.38
C MET A 154 11.68 0.99 -0.23
N PRO A 155 12.57 1.60 -1.05
CA PRO A 155 14.02 1.36 -0.97
C PRO A 155 14.63 2.07 0.24
N PHE A 156 15.71 1.50 0.78
CA PHE A 156 16.54 2.08 1.85
C PHE A 156 18.00 1.63 1.67
N ASP A 157 18.95 2.45 2.13
CA ASP A 157 20.36 2.20 1.87
C ASP A 157 21.02 1.30 2.92
N ASN A 158 20.69 1.49 4.21
CA ASN A 158 21.33 0.78 5.32
C ASN A 158 20.34 0.08 6.23
N LYS A 159 19.24 0.75 6.57
CA LYS A 159 18.32 0.27 7.59
C LYS A 159 16.88 0.63 7.27
N ALA A 160 15.97 -0.30 7.54
CA ALA A 160 14.52 -0.03 7.56
C ALA A 160 13.93 -0.51 8.87
N LYS A 161 13.04 0.30 9.45
CA LYS A 161 12.23 -0.07 10.61
C LYS A 161 10.79 0.34 10.38
N LEU A 162 9.87 -0.61 10.53
CA LEU A 162 8.43 -0.36 10.54
C LEU A 162 7.87 -0.65 11.92
N SER A 163 7.02 0.25 12.41
CA SER A 163 6.28 0.05 13.66
C SER A 163 4.85 0.57 13.57
N VAL A 164 4.03 0.10 14.49
CA VAL A 164 2.68 0.60 14.71
C VAL A 164 2.58 1.08 16.15
N GLU A 165 2.30 2.37 16.32
CA GLU A 165 1.96 2.93 17.62
C GLU A 165 0.47 2.77 17.88
N TYR A 166 0.11 2.27 19.05
CA TYR A 166 -1.26 2.30 19.54
C TYR A 166 -1.43 3.45 20.54
N LYS A 167 -2.08 4.51 20.08
CA LYS A 167 -2.24 5.75 20.87
C LYS A 167 -2.91 5.48 22.20
N ASP A 168 -2.38 6.08 23.26
CA ASP A 168 -3.00 6.07 24.58
C ASP A 168 -4.32 6.85 24.58
N ASN A 169 -5.39 6.19 25.02
CA ASN A 169 -6.71 6.80 25.15
C ASN A 169 -7.33 6.47 26.54
N GLY A 170 -6.54 5.87 27.43
CA GLY A 170 -6.95 5.56 28.79
C GLY A 170 -7.94 4.40 28.92
N THR A 171 -8.06 3.54 27.89
CA THR A 171 -8.99 2.40 27.92
C THR A 171 -8.31 1.07 28.25
N GLY A 172 -6.97 1.04 28.26
CA GLY A 172 -6.17 -0.13 28.63
C GLY A 172 -6.27 -1.30 27.66
N GLY A 173 -6.57 -1.01 26.39
CA GLY A 173 -6.76 -2.02 25.36
C GLY A 173 -5.44 -2.56 24.78
N GLU A 174 -5.54 -3.66 24.07
CA GLU A 174 -4.46 -4.22 23.26
C GLU A 174 -4.97 -4.60 21.87
N ILE A 175 -4.05 -4.72 20.91
CA ILE A 175 -4.34 -5.19 19.56
C ILE A 175 -3.24 -6.16 19.11
N THR A 176 -3.64 -7.27 18.50
CA THR A 176 -2.71 -8.19 17.84
C THR A 176 -2.76 -7.94 16.34
N ILE A 177 -1.60 -7.69 15.75
CA ILE A 177 -1.42 -7.52 14.31
C ILE A 177 -0.57 -8.69 13.81
N SER A 178 -1.10 -9.42 12.86
CA SER A 178 -0.40 -10.47 12.14
C SER A 178 -0.19 -10.07 10.68
N GLY A 179 0.68 -10.77 9.96
CA GLY A 179 0.88 -10.47 8.56
C GLY A 179 2.25 -10.83 8.03
N ARG A 180 2.65 -10.13 6.98
CA ARG A 180 3.92 -10.39 6.28
C ARG A 180 4.51 -9.10 5.72
N VAL A 181 5.85 -9.01 5.76
CA VAL A 181 6.62 -8.04 4.99
C VAL A 181 7.44 -8.80 3.94
N TYR A 182 7.38 -8.32 2.72
CA TYR A 182 8.12 -8.84 1.57
C TYR A 182 9.26 -7.86 1.24
N PHE A 183 10.51 -8.35 1.15
CA PHE A 183 11.69 -7.52 0.96
C PHE A 183 12.82 -8.23 0.20
#